data_5fc01c707d251405d75f285962e2cf59
#
_entry.id   5fc01c707d251405d75f285962e2cf59
#
_cell.length_a   1.000
_cell.length_b   1.000
_cell.length_c   1.000
_cell.angle_alpha   90.00
_cell.angle_beta   90.00
_cell.angle_gamma   90.00
#
_symmetry.space_group_name_H-M   'P 1'
#
loop_
_entity.id
_entity.type
_entity.pdbx_description
1 polymer ?
#
loop_
_entity_poly.entity_id
_entity_poly.type
_entity_poly.pdbx_seq_one_letter_code
_entity_poly.pdbx_strand_id
1 'polypeptide(L)'
;MTACQRPVSQVSSATNAPKVLWDSVNELSKLDTSQVMIKDLWPAYFSFRERSAYLSKAPSDEEFNLLLDELIEKQSVAMTELPNWAQQPSIRARMKVVYTYLNQTKSLFGLNQPVHSELNALFMGIKDMDQTLVLLRNQNNDSLLFVQDT
;
A
#
# COMPACT_ATOMS: atom_id res chain seq x y z
N MET A 1 42.27 16.83 19.30
CA MET A 1 40.96 17.46 19.08
C MET A 1 40.26 16.99 17.82
N THR A 2 40.82 15.97 17.20
CA THR A 2 40.24 15.37 16.00
C THR A 2 39.01 14.49 16.30
N ALA A 3 38.84 14.08 17.56
CA ALA A 3 37.74 13.16 17.95
C ALA A 3 36.36 13.80 17.81
N CYS A 4 36.21 15.12 17.89
CA CYS A 4 34.94 15.82 17.78
C CYS A 4 34.44 15.93 16.33
N GLN A 5 35.38 15.88 15.36
CA GLN A 5 35.00 15.98 13.94
C GLN A 5 34.47 14.68 13.37
N ARG A 6 34.96 13.53 13.88
CA ARG A 6 34.52 12.22 13.40
C ARG A 6 33.04 11.96 13.59
N PRO A 7 32.45 12.22 14.79
CA PRO A 7 31.01 12.02 14.96
C PRO A 7 30.18 12.88 14.01
N VAL A 8 30.62 14.13 13.77
CA VAL A 8 29.91 15.03 12.85
C VAL A 8 29.96 14.50 11.41
N SER A 9 31.13 14.03 10.97
CA SER A 9 31.28 13.43 9.63
C SER A 9 30.44 12.18 9.48
N GLN A 10 30.38 11.31 10.51
CA GLN A 10 29.58 10.11 10.48
C GLN A 10 28.08 10.41 10.44
N VAL A 11 27.63 11.41 11.19
CA VAL A 11 26.23 11.85 11.16
C VAL A 11 25.88 12.38 9.77
N SER A 12 26.76 13.17 9.16
CA SER A 12 26.56 13.70 7.82
C SER A 12 26.46 12.58 6.79
N SER A 13 27.31 11.55 6.87
CA SER A 13 27.26 10.38 5.99
C SER A 13 25.98 9.58 6.20
N ALA A 14 25.52 9.44 7.46
CA ALA A 14 24.29 8.73 7.77
C ALA A 14 23.05 9.44 7.21
N THR A 15 23.03 10.80 7.20
CA THR A 15 21.91 11.57 6.66
C THR A 15 21.81 11.47 5.14
N ASN A 16 22.90 11.09 4.46
CA ASN A 16 22.91 10.90 3.01
C ASN A 16 22.55 9.47 2.58
N ALA A 17 22.40 8.55 3.54
CA ALA A 17 21.99 7.20 3.23
C ALA A 17 20.53 7.17 2.75
N PRO A 18 20.20 6.36 1.71
CA PRO A 18 18.82 6.26 1.25
C PRO A 18 17.92 5.64 2.32
N LYS A 19 16.75 6.21 2.52
CA LYS A 19 15.75 5.69 3.47
C LYS A 19 15.08 4.44 2.95
N VAL A 20 15.03 4.26 1.64
CA VAL A 20 14.41 3.11 1.01
C VAL A 20 15.45 2.40 0.15
N LEU A 21 15.67 1.12 0.47
CA LEU A 21 16.51 0.24 -0.34
C LEU A 21 15.60 -0.46 -1.35
N TRP A 22 15.37 0.19 -2.48
CA TRP A 22 14.42 -0.31 -3.49
C TRP A 22 14.78 -1.68 -4.05
N ASP A 23 16.07 -2.03 -4.08
CA ASP A 23 16.51 -3.37 -4.48
C ASP A 23 16.01 -4.45 -3.51
N SER A 24 15.71 -4.09 -2.27
CA SER A 24 15.18 -4.98 -1.25
C SER A 24 13.65 -4.97 -1.18
N VAL A 25 12.99 -4.17 -2.01
CA VAL A 25 11.53 -4.03 -2.03
C VAL A 25 10.96 -4.70 -3.27
N ASN A 26 10.02 -5.62 -3.06
CA ASN A 26 9.27 -6.24 -4.16
C ASN A 26 8.30 -5.22 -4.72
N GLU A 27 8.52 -4.78 -5.95
CA GLU A 27 7.70 -3.76 -6.58
C GLU A 27 6.24 -4.19 -6.67
N LEU A 28 5.34 -3.26 -6.36
CA LEU A 28 3.91 -3.48 -6.50
C LEU A 28 3.53 -3.33 -7.98
N SER A 29 3.08 -4.42 -8.58
CA SER A 29 2.67 -4.41 -9.98
C SER A 29 1.39 -3.60 -10.18
N LYS A 30 1.20 -3.11 -11.40
CA LYS A 30 -0.07 -2.50 -11.80
C LYS A 30 -1.19 -3.55 -11.77
N LEU A 31 -2.42 -3.08 -11.64
CA LEU A 31 -3.59 -3.95 -11.72
C LEU A 31 -3.65 -4.63 -13.10
N ASP A 32 -3.87 -5.93 -13.09
CA ASP A 32 -4.06 -6.69 -14.33
C ASP A 32 -5.54 -6.64 -14.78
N THR A 33 -5.82 -7.26 -15.93
CA THR A 33 -7.18 -7.24 -16.52
C THR A 33 -8.23 -7.90 -15.63
N SER A 34 -7.86 -8.88 -14.81
CA SER A 34 -8.80 -9.52 -13.89
C SER A 34 -9.19 -8.61 -12.73
N GLN A 35 -8.35 -7.64 -12.42
CA GLN A 35 -8.52 -6.71 -11.30
C GLN A 35 -9.14 -5.38 -11.73
N VAL A 36 -9.10 -5.04 -13.01
CA VAL A 36 -9.61 -3.75 -13.54
C VAL A 36 -11.10 -3.56 -13.23
N MET A 37 -11.84 -4.64 -13.10
CA MET A 37 -13.25 -4.58 -12.76
C MET A 37 -13.53 -3.98 -11.38
N ILE A 38 -12.54 -3.97 -10.49
CA ILE A 38 -12.64 -3.31 -9.19
C ILE A 38 -12.92 -1.82 -9.36
N LYS A 39 -12.47 -1.23 -10.48
CA LYS A 39 -12.74 0.16 -10.80
C LYS A 39 -14.23 0.49 -10.75
N ASP A 40 -15.07 -0.38 -11.29
CA ASP A 40 -16.52 -0.15 -11.35
C ASP A 40 -17.21 -0.60 -10.06
N LEU A 41 -16.68 -1.62 -9.40
CA LEU A 41 -17.29 -2.22 -8.21
C LEU A 41 -16.92 -1.52 -6.91
N TRP A 42 -15.71 -0.97 -6.84
CA TRP A 42 -15.21 -0.26 -5.67
C TRP A 42 -14.23 0.83 -6.11
N PRO A 43 -14.75 1.95 -6.65
CA PRO A 43 -13.90 3.01 -7.22
C PRO A 43 -12.90 3.61 -6.23
N ALA A 44 -13.29 3.74 -4.96
CA ALA A 44 -12.41 4.32 -3.93
C ALA A 44 -11.19 3.43 -3.70
N TYR A 45 -11.37 2.11 -3.63
CA TYR A 45 -10.24 1.19 -3.51
C TYR A 45 -9.38 1.20 -4.77
N PHE A 46 -10.00 1.23 -5.96
CA PHE A 46 -9.27 1.28 -7.21
C PHE A 46 -8.37 2.53 -7.27
N SER A 47 -8.87 3.67 -6.85
CA SER A 47 -8.10 4.91 -6.77
C SER A 47 -6.88 4.78 -5.85
N PHE A 48 -7.09 4.19 -4.68
CA PHE A 48 -6.00 3.88 -3.73
C PHE A 48 -4.98 2.95 -4.37
N ARG A 49 -5.45 1.84 -4.95
CA ARG A 49 -4.59 0.80 -5.51
C ARG A 49 -3.75 1.31 -6.67
N GLU A 50 -4.36 2.05 -7.58
CA GLU A 50 -3.67 2.64 -8.72
C GLU A 50 -2.56 3.58 -8.24
N ARG A 51 -2.87 4.44 -7.28
CA ARG A 51 -1.92 5.42 -6.76
C ARG A 51 -0.79 4.77 -5.98
N SER A 52 -1.05 3.67 -5.28
CA SER A 52 -0.03 2.98 -4.48
C SER A 52 1.13 2.43 -5.32
N ALA A 53 0.90 2.10 -6.59
CA ALA A 53 1.95 1.65 -7.49
C ALA A 53 3.01 2.73 -7.79
N TYR A 54 2.70 3.99 -7.52
CA TYR A 54 3.63 5.10 -7.74
C TYR A 54 4.62 5.31 -6.59
N LEU A 55 4.45 4.62 -5.45
CA LEU A 55 5.39 4.76 -4.33
C LEU A 55 6.82 4.45 -4.74
N SER A 56 7.04 3.42 -5.53
CA SER A 56 8.37 3.04 -6.00
C SER A 56 8.94 3.99 -7.06
N LYS A 57 8.14 4.92 -7.56
CA LYS A 57 8.52 5.86 -8.62
C LYS A 57 8.64 7.29 -8.12
N ALA A 58 8.46 7.53 -6.82
CA ALA A 58 8.57 8.86 -6.26
C ALA A 58 10.00 9.40 -6.46
N PRO A 59 10.17 10.57 -7.11
CA PRO A 59 11.49 11.07 -7.47
C PRO A 59 12.27 11.67 -6.31
N SER A 60 11.63 11.93 -5.19
CA SER A 60 12.26 12.54 -4.02
C SER A 60 11.61 12.05 -2.72
N ASP A 61 12.31 12.24 -1.61
CA ASP A 61 11.80 11.95 -0.27
C ASP A 61 10.54 12.78 0.04
N GLU A 62 10.54 14.03 -0.39
CA GLU A 62 9.40 14.92 -0.17
C GLU A 62 8.16 14.40 -0.90
N GLU A 63 8.29 14.02 -2.16
CA GLU A 63 7.19 13.48 -2.93
C GLU A 63 6.73 12.11 -2.42
N PHE A 64 7.67 11.28 -1.97
CA PHE A 64 7.35 10.01 -1.33
C PHE A 64 6.48 10.24 -0.08
N ASN A 65 6.86 11.20 0.75
CA ASN A 65 6.11 11.52 1.97
C ASN A 65 4.72 12.06 1.67
N LEU A 66 4.59 12.94 0.67
CA LEU A 66 3.30 13.46 0.23
C LEU A 66 2.42 12.34 -0.31
N LEU A 67 3.00 11.41 -1.04
CA LEU A 67 2.27 10.27 -1.59
C LEU A 67 1.77 9.34 -0.47
N LEU A 68 2.56 9.15 0.59
CA LEU A 68 2.10 8.38 1.76
C LEU A 68 0.87 9.04 2.41
N ASP A 69 0.88 10.37 2.57
CA ASP A 69 -0.27 11.09 3.09
C ASP A 69 -1.51 10.90 2.22
N GLU A 70 -1.33 11.02 0.91
CA GLU A 70 -2.40 10.82 -0.06
C GLU A 70 -2.98 9.40 0.04
N LEU A 71 -2.11 8.39 0.15
CA LEU A 71 -2.54 7.00 0.24
C LEU A 71 -3.29 6.70 1.55
N ILE A 72 -2.87 7.28 2.65
CA ILE A 72 -3.57 7.14 3.93
C ILE A 72 -4.99 7.69 3.81
N GLU A 73 -5.14 8.85 3.19
CA GLU A 73 -6.45 9.46 2.97
C GLU A 73 -7.32 8.62 2.02
N LYS A 74 -6.76 8.18 0.90
CA LYS A 74 -7.48 7.34 -0.06
C LYS A 74 -7.91 6.01 0.55
N GLN A 75 -7.07 5.43 1.38
CA GLN A 75 -7.40 4.18 2.07
C GLN A 75 -8.56 4.39 3.06
N SER A 76 -8.57 5.50 3.77
CA SER A 76 -9.67 5.86 4.67
C SER A 76 -10.99 6.03 3.91
N VAL A 77 -10.95 6.69 2.75
CA VAL A 77 -12.14 6.84 1.89
C VAL A 77 -12.63 5.48 1.41
N ALA A 78 -11.70 4.60 0.99
CA ALA A 78 -12.06 3.25 0.56
C ALA A 78 -12.78 2.48 1.66
N MET A 79 -12.33 2.60 2.92
CA MET A 79 -12.99 1.96 4.07
C MET A 79 -14.38 2.53 4.32
N THR A 80 -14.54 3.85 4.19
CA THR A 80 -15.83 4.52 4.39
C THR A 80 -16.83 4.13 3.28
N GLU A 81 -16.34 3.96 2.06
CA GLU A 81 -17.15 3.64 0.88
C GLU A 81 -17.12 2.15 0.56
N LEU A 82 -16.95 1.30 1.55
CA LEU A 82 -16.90 -0.15 1.40
C LEU A 82 -18.24 -0.66 0.83
N PRO A 83 -18.26 -1.26 -0.37
CA PRO A 83 -19.50 -1.73 -0.96
C PRO A 83 -20.04 -2.98 -0.22
N ASN A 84 -21.34 -3.20 -0.34
CA ASN A 84 -22.01 -4.29 0.36
C ASN A 84 -21.39 -5.66 0.08
N TRP A 85 -21.01 -5.92 -1.18
CA TRP A 85 -20.42 -7.21 -1.56
C TRP A 85 -19.06 -7.46 -0.90
N ALA A 86 -18.36 -6.40 -0.48
CA ALA A 86 -17.05 -6.48 0.17
C ALA A 86 -17.12 -6.34 1.69
N GLN A 87 -18.31 -6.21 2.27
CA GLN A 87 -18.49 -6.06 3.71
C GLN A 87 -18.35 -7.39 4.44
N GLN A 88 -17.13 -7.89 4.49
CA GLN A 88 -16.78 -9.16 5.14
C GLN A 88 -15.64 -8.93 6.13
N PRO A 89 -15.62 -9.72 7.23
CA PRO A 89 -14.53 -9.58 8.23
C PRO A 89 -13.15 -9.74 7.63
N SER A 90 -12.97 -10.63 6.65
CA SER A 90 -11.68 -10.84 5.98
C SER A 90 -11.21 -9.60 5.22
N ILE A 91 -12.12 -8.89 4.56
CA ILE A 91 -11.80 -7.65 3.84
C ILE A 91 -11.42 -6.56 4.84
N ARG A 92 -12.22 -6.38 5.89
CA ARG A 92 -11.95 -5.38 6.92
C ARG A 92 -10.61 -5.62 7.61
N ALA A 93 -10.29 -6.88 7.91
CA ALA A 93 -9.02 -7.24 8.55
C ALA A 93 -7.84 -6.89 7.64
N ARG A 94 -7.93 -7.20 6.35
CA ARG A 94 -6.87 -6.89 5.38
C ARG A 94 -6.70 -5.38 5.18
N MET A 95 -7.79 -4.65 5.16
CA MET A 95 -7.73 -3.18 5.07
C MET A 95 -7.03 -2.57 6.29
N LYS A 96 -7.27 -3.12 7.49
CA LYS A 96 -6.57 -2.69 8.71
C LYS A 96 -5.08 -2.96 8.63
N VAL A 97 -4.66 -4.09 8.09
CA VAL A 97 -3.24 -4.43 7.89
C VAL A 97 -2.59 -3.39 6.96
N VAL A 98 -3.23 -3.10 5.84
CA VAL A 98 -2.74 -2.09 4.89
C VAL A 98 -2.62 -0.72 5.58
N TYR A 99 -3.63 -0.31 6.30
CA TYR A 99 -3.64 0.96 7.04
C TYR A 99 -2.50 1.02 8.05
N THR A 100 -2.29 -0.06 8.79
CA THR A 100 -1.23 -0.15 9.79
C THR A 100 0.14 0.07 9.16
N TYR A 101 0.43 -0.63 8.07
CA TYR A 101 1.73 -0.52 7.41
C TYR A 101 1.93 0.82 6.71
N LEU A 102 0.87 1.44 6.18
CA LEU A 102 0.95 2.81 5.67
C LEU A 102 1.39 3.79 6.76
N ASN A 103 0.76 3.72 7.93
CA ASN A 103 1.09 4.60 9.03
C ASN A 103 2.47 4.33 9.62
N GLN A 104 2.86 3.06 9.73
CA GLN A 104 4.19 2.70 10.19
C GLN A 104 5.27 3.20 9.23
N THR A 105 5.06 3.02 7.93
CA THR A 105 5.98 3.51 6.90
C THR A 105 6.14 5.03 7.02
N LYS A 106 5.03 5.74 7.15
CA LYS A 106 5.06 7.19 7.30
C LYS A 106 5.81 7.64 8.55
N SER A 107 5.52 7.02 9.69
CA SER A 107 6.17 7.36 10.95
C SER A 107 7.67 7.15 10.91
N LEU A 108 8.12 5.99 10.42
CA LEU A 108 9.52 5.66 10.32
C LEU A 108 10.23 6.56 9.30
N PHE A 109 9.60 6.82 8.18
CA PHE A 109 10.14 7.71 7.16
C PHE A 109 10.34 9.12 7.70
N GLY A 110 9.37 9.63 8.47
CA GLY A 110 9.47 10.92 9.14
C GLY A 110 10.58 11.01 10.18
N LEU A 111 10.96 9.85 10.76
CA LEU A 111 12.06 9.75 11.72
C LEU A 111 13.41 9.43 11.06
N ASN A 112 13.49 9.50 9.74
CA ASN A 112 14.67 9.17 8.95
C ASN A 112 15.16 7.73 9.16
N GLN A 113 14.22 6.81 9.46
CA GLN A 113 14.51 5.40 9.60
C GLN A 113 14.29 4.66 8.28
N PRO A 114 15.00 3.55 8.02
CA PRO A 114 14.75 2.75 6.83
C PRO A 114 13.36 2.12 6.87
N VAL A 115 12.70 2.04 5.71
CA VAL A 115 11.30 1.61 5.59
C VAL A 115 11.09 0.45 4.61
N HIS A 116 12.17 -0.17 4.11
CA HIS A 116 12.05 -1.24 3.12
C HIS A 116 11.24 -2.44 3.63
N SER A 117 11.36 -2.77 4.91
CA SER A 117 10.63 -3.87 5.53
C SER A 117 9.13 -3.58 5.59
N GLU A 118 8.76 -2.37 6.01
CA GLU A 118 7.38 -1.91 6.09
C GLU A 118 6.75 -1.78 4.72
N LEU A 119 7.51 -1.33 3.72
CA LEU A 119 7.04 -1.26 2.34
C LEU A 119 6.77 -2.65 1.76
N ASN A 120 7.65 -3.62 2.02
CA ASN A 120 7.41 -4.99 1.61
C ASN A 120 6.13 -5.55 2.24
N ALA A 121 5.93 -5.33 3.53
CA ALA A 121 4.73 -5.77 4.23
C ALA A 121 3.47 -5.07 3.68
N LEU A 122 3.56 -3.78 3.41
CA LEU A 122 2.47 -3.00 2.80
C LEU A 122 2.10 -3.57 1.42
N PHE A 123 3.09 -3.79 0.56
CA PHE A 123 2.84 -4.30 -0.79
C PHE A 123 2.29 -5.72 -0.77
N MET A 124 2.76 -6.57 0.14
CA MET A 124 2.18 -7.90 0.34
C MET A 124 0.73 -7.81 0.79
N GLY A 125 0.43 -6.92 1.72
CA GLY A 125 -0.93 -6.70 2.19
C GLY A 125 -1.87 -6.23 1.07
N ILE A 126 -1.39 -5.36 0.19
CA ILE A 126 -2.15 -4.88 -0.97
C ILE A 126 -2.39 -6.02 -1.96
N LYS A 127 -1.37 -6.84 -2.24
CA LYS A 127 -1.51 -8.00 -3.14
C LYS A 127 -2.52 -9.01 -2.59
N ASP A 128 -2.46 -9.29 -1.29
CA ASP A 128 -3.42 -10.17 -0.62
C ASP A 128 -4.84 -9.63 -0.75
N MET A 129 -5.00 -8.33 -0.60
CA MET A 129 -6.29 -7.66 -0.78
C MET A 129 -6.80 -7.83 -2.21
N ASP A 130 -5.96 -7.55 -3.20
CA ASP A 130 -6.32 -7.70 -4.62
C ASP A 130 -6.81 -9.12 -4.91
N GLN A 131 -6.07 -10.12 -4.45
CA GLN A 131 -6.41 -11.53 -4.65
C GLN A 131 -7.72 -11.89 -3.98
N THR A 132 -7.93 -11.42 -2.76
CA THR A 132 -9.16 -11.68 -2.01
C THR A 132 -10.36 -11.08 -2.70
N LEU A 133 -10.24 -9.87 -3.25
CA LEU A 133 -11.33 -9.20 -3.97
C LEU A 133 -11.71 -9.95 -5.24
N VAL A 134 -10.72 -10.43 -5.98
CA VAL A 134 -10.98 -11.23 -7.19
C VAL A 134 -11.69 -12.53 -6.85
N LEU A 135 -11.23 -13.24 -5.81
CA LEU A 135 -11.85 -14.48 -5.37
C LEU A 135 -13.29 -14.26 -4.90
N LEU A 136 -13.51 -13.24 -4.11
CA LEU A 136 -14.83 -12.91 -3.58
C LEU A 136 -15.81 -12.58 -4.70
N ARG A 137 -15.37 -11.84 -5.69
CA ARG A 137 -16.18 -11.50 -6.84
C ARG A 137 -16.53 -12.72 -7.67
N ASN A 138 -15.56 -13.60 -7.90
CA ASN A 138 -15.80 -14.85 -8.65
C ASN A 138 -16.83 -15.74 -7.93
N GLN A 139 -16.76 -15.82 -6.62
CA GLN A 139 -17.74 -16.53 -5.81
C GLN A 139 -19.14 -15.94 -5.97
N ASN A 140 -19.26 -14.61 -5.96
CA ASN A 140 -20.55 -13.94 -6.16
C ASN A 140 -21.11 -14.20 -7.56
N ASN A 141 -20.27 -14.17 -8.59
CA ASN A 141 -20.68 -14.48 -9.96
C ASN A 141 -21.14 -15.93 -10.09
N ASP A 142 -20.42 -16.86 -9.51
CA ASP A 142 -20.78 -18.28 -9.52
C ASP A 142 -22.12 -18.51 -8.80
N SER A 143 -22.35 -17.84 -7.69
CA SER A 143 -23.61 -17.90 -6.96
C SER A 143 -24.78 -17.36 -7.80
N LEU A 144 -24.57 -16.27 -8.52
CA LEU A 144 -25.60 -15.70 -9.41
C LEU A 144 -25.91 -16.63 -10.58
N LEU A 145 -24.88 -17.23 -11.18
CA LEU A 145 -25.04 -18.17 -12.27
C LEU A 145 -25.81 -19.42 -11.79
N PHE A 146 -25.51 -19.91 -10.59
CA PHE A 146 -26.18 -21.03 -9.98
C PHE A 146 -27.67 -20.75 -9.75
N VAL A 147 -28.02 -19.59 -9.27
CA VAL A 147 -29.41 -19.15 -9.05
C VAL A 147 -30.16 -19.04 -10.37
N GLN A 148 -29.51 -18.61 -11.44
CA GLN A 148 -30.15 -18.50 -12.77
C GLN A 148 -30.44 -19.85 -13.38
N ASP A 149 -29.65 -20.87 -13.08
CA ASP A 149 -29.84 -22.24 -13.59
C ASP A 149 -30.98 -23.00 -12.88
N THR A 150 -31.45 -22.50 -11.77
CA THR A 150 -32.58 -23.10 -11.04
C THR A 150 -33.88 -22.35 -11.28
#